data_bf4396c1c7a62db02208d902f9d28b87
#
_entry.id   bf4396c1c7a62db02208d902f9d28b87
#
_cell.length_a   1.000
_cell.length_b   1.000
_cell.length_c   1.000
_cell.angle_alpha   90.00
_cell.angle_beta   90.00
_cell.angle_gamma   90.00
#
_symmetry.space_group_name_H-M   'P 1'
#
loop_
_entity.id
_entity.type
_entity.pdbx_description
1 polymer ?
#
loop_
_entity_poly.entity_id
_entity_poly.type
_entity_poly.pdbx_seq_one_letter_code
_entity_poly.pdbx_strand_id
1 'polypeptide(L)'
;VDVMPPEVIRLRKVQHLRRRIHARLNLASDTDCLQRLQPTAAVAGLPRNIARQFIAENEPFSRGWYAGSAGYLSLKQTEFSVTLRSAWVEDSQIHLYAGAGIVAGSDPQQEWQEINNKSAGLRTLLTNQQQDNKA
;
A
#
# COMPACT_ATOMS: atom_id res chain seq x y z
N VAL A 1 -25.10 4.47 0.54
CA VAL A 1 -23.67 4.79 0.48
C VAL A 1 -23.50 6.28 0.69
N ASP A 2 -22.76 6.66 1.72
CA ASP A 2 -22.48 8.04 2.07
C ASP A 2 -21.01 8.34 1.76
N VAL A 3 -20.78 9.34 0.93
CA VAL A 3 -19.44 9.77 0.52
C VAL A 3 -19.17 11.11 1.18
N MET A 4 -18.24 11.11 2.14
CA MET A 4 -17.86 12.32 2.86
C MET A 4 -17.03 13.28 1.97
N PRO A 5 -17.01 14.58 2.27
CA PRO A 5 -16.11 15.52 1.62
C PRO A 5 -14.65 15.08 1.75
N PRO A 6 -13.78 15.44 0.78
CA PRO A 6 -12.36 15.21 0.92
C PRO A 6 -11.77 16.05 2.06
N GLU A 7 -10.88 15.45 2.82
CA GLU A 7 -10.15 16.10 3.93
C GLU A 7 -8.64 15.89 3.78
N VAL A 8 -7.85 16.87 4.19
CA VAL A 8 -6.39 16.78 4.20
C VAL A 8 -5.93 16.23 5.54
N ILE A 9 -5.28 15.08 5.51
CA ILE A 9 -4.59 14.53 6.68
C ILE A 9 -3.13 14.93 6.63
N ARG A 10 -2.68 15.64 7.64
CA ARG A 10 -1.28 16.02 7.80
C ARG A 10 -0.55 14.98 8.63
N LEU A 11 0.45 14.37 8.05
CA LEU A 11 1.41 13.49 8.73
C LEU A 11 2.74 14.24 8.88
N ARG A 12 3.67 13.67 9.65
CA ARG A 12 4.92 14.34 10.02
C ARG A 12 5.71 14.90 8.82
N LYS A 13 5.72 14.21 7.67
CA LYS A 13 6.50 14.59 6.48
C LYS A 13 5.68 14.67 5.19
N VAL A 14 4.42 14.30 5.22
CA VAL A 14 3.56 14.24 4.04
C VAL A 14 2.14 14.64 4.37
N GLN A 15 1.39 15.04 3.35
CA GLN A 15 -0.05 15.28 3.43
C GLN A 15 -0.77 14.27 2.52
N HIS A 16 -1.91 13.78 2.98
CA HIS A 16 -2.76 12.90 2.20
C HIS A 16 -4.16 13.48 2.06
N LEU A 17 -4.69 13.40 0.88
CA LEU A 17 -6.10 13.66 0.65
C LEU A 17 -6.88 12.38 0.96
N ARG A 18 -7.77 12.44 1.94
CA ARG A 18 -8.63 11.33 2.34
C ARG A 18 -10.08 11.63 2.03
N ARG A 19 -10.80 10.64 1.56
CA ARG A 19 -12.26 10.66 1.48
C ARG A 19 -12.82 9.42 2.17
N ARG A 20 -13.67 9.61 3.15
CA ARG A 20 -14.37 8.51 3.82
C ARG A 20 -15.62 8.14 3.04
N ILE A 21 -15.83 6.84 2.90
CA ILE A 21 -17.03 6.27 2.29
C ILE A 21 -17.63 5.31 3.30
N HIS A 22 -18.90 5.52 3.61
CA HIS A 22 -19.67 4.66 4.50
C HIS A 22 -20.77 3.98 3.67
N ALA A 23 -20.93 2.67 3.87
CA ALA A 23 -21.97 1.91 3.20
C ALA A 23 -22.53 0.85 4.15
N ARG A 24 -23.83 0.60 4.05
CA ARG A 24 -24.47 -0.54 4.68
C ARG A 24 -24.48 -1.70 3.68
N LEU A 25 -23.97 -2.84 4.10
CA LEU A 25 -23.98 -4.05 3.30
C LEU A 25 -25.27 -4.84 3.57
N ASN A 26 -25.94 -5.24 2.50
CA ASN A 26 -27.23 -5.94 2.65
C ASN A 26 -27.07 -7.47 2.66
N LEU A 27 -26.11 -8.03 1.91
CA LEU A 27 -25.98 -9.47 1.73
C LEU A 27 -24.53 -9.96 1.54
N ALA A 28 -23.54 -9.07 1.70
CA ALA A 28 -22.13 -9.44 1.51
C ALA A 28 -21.47 -9.75 2.85
N SER A 29 -20.66 -10.79 2.90
CA SER A 29 -19.77 -11.06 4.02
C SER A 29 -18.53 -10.15 3.98
N ASP A 30 -17.79 -10.07 5.08
CA ASP A 30 -16.53 -9.32 5.15
C ASP A 30 -15.50 -9.83 4.11
N THR A 31 -15.48 -11.15 3.90
CA THR A 31 -14.62 -11.78 2.89
C THR A 31 -15.03 -11.42 1.47
N ASP A 32 -16.32 -11.34 1.15
CA ASP A 32 -16.80 -10.88 -0.16
C ASP A 32 -16.41 -9.42 -0.40
N CYS A 33 -16.51 -8.58 0.63
CA CYS A 33 -16.08 -7.19 0.56
C CYS A 33 -14.58 -7.09 0.28
N LEU A 34 -13.76 -7.86 1.00
CA LEU A 34 -12.33 -7.89 0.80
C LEU A 34 -11.96 -8.32 -0.63
N GLN A 35 -12.55 -9.40 -1.15
CA GLN A 35 -12.31 -9.88 -2.51
C GLN A 35 -12.67 -8.86 -3.59
N ARG A 36 -13.75 -8.10 -3.38
CA ARG A 36 -14.20 -7.06 -4.33
C ARG A 36 -13.36 -5.81 -4.27
N LEU A 37 -12.89 -5.41 -3.10
CA LEU A 37 -12.12 -4.19 -2.89
C LEU A 37 -10.63 -4.38 -3.16
N GLN A 38 -10.10 -5.61 -3.10
CA GLN A 38 -8.68 -5.89 -3.25
C GLN A 38 -8.35 -6.62 -4.58
N PRO A 39 -7.16 -6.38 -5.14
CA PRO A 39 -6.28 -5.26 -4.84
C PRO A 39 -6.91 -3.94 -5.25
N THR A 40 -6.62 -2.85 -4.51
CA THR A 40 -7.17 -1.54 -4.83
C THR A 40 -6.56 -0.96 -6.11
N ALA A 41 -7.31 -0.10 -6.79
CA ALA A 41 -6.82 0.60 -7.99
C ALA A 41 -5.54 1.41 -7.73
N ALA A 42 -5.38 1.94 -6.52
CA ALA A 42 -4.20 2.72 -6.14
C ALA A 42 -2.87 1.95 -6.22
N VAL A 43 -2.92 0.61 -6.15
CA VAL A 43 -1.72 -0.25 -6.20
C VAL A 43 -1.71 -1.22 -7.37
N ALA A 44 -2.87 -1.52 -7.95
CA ALA A 44 -3.01 -2.50 -9.03
C ALA A 44 -3.52 -1.89 -10.35
N GLY A 45 -3.82 -0.59 -10.36
CA GLY A 45 -4.23 0.14 -11.57
C GLY A 45 -5.67 -0.13 -12.02
N LEU A 46 -6.08 0.57 -13.06
CA LEU A 46 -7.36 0.43 -13.77
C LEU A 46 -7.12 0.49 -15.29
N PRO A 47 -7.91 -0.23 -16.11
CA PRO A 47 -8.87 -1.28 -15.77
C PRO A 47 -8.21 -2.48 -15.08
N ARG A 48 -8.85 -3.03 -14.04
CA ARG A 48 -8.23 -3.98 -13.10
C ARG A 48 -7.51 -5.16 -13.75
N ASN A 49 -8.17 -5.83 -14.68
CA ASN A 49 -7.59 -7.04 -15.29
C ASN A 49 -6.40 -6.72 -16.17
N ILE A 50 -6.50 -5.67 -16.99
CA ILE A 50 -5.43 -5.22 -17.89
C ILE A 50 -4.22 -4.75 -17.07
N ALA A 51 -4.43 -3.93 -16.07
CA ALA A 51 -3.37 -3.42 -15.23
C ALA A 51 -2.66 -4.53 -14.45
N ARG A 52 -3.39 -5.51 -13.92
CA ARG A 52 -2.80 -6.67 -13.24
C ARG A 52 -1.96 -7.54 -14.16
N GLN A 53 -2.45 -7.78 -15.38
CA GLN A 53 -1.69 -8.52 -16.40
C GLN A 53 -0.40 -7.78 -16.75
N PHE A 54 -0.50 -6.48 -17.01
CA PHE A 54 0.66 -5.64 -17.30
C PHE A 54 1.71 -5.68 -16.17
N ILE A 55 1.29 -5.57 -14.91
CA ILE A 55 2.18 -5.68 -13.76
C ILE A 55 2.87 -7.05 -13.72
N ALA A 56 2.13 -8.13 -13.91
CA ALA A 56 2.67 -9.49 -13.89
C ALA A 56 3.69 -9.76 -15.02
N GLU A 57 3.53 -9.12 -16.16
CA GLU A 57 4.39 -9.29 -17.32
C GLU A 57 5.64 -8.39 -17.30
N ASN A 58 5.58 -7.26 -16.59
CA ASN A 58 6.61 -6.21 -16.66
C ASN A 58 7.41 -6.01 -15.37
N GLU A 59 6.89 -6.38 -14.20
CA GLU A 59 7.68 -6.32 -12.97
C GLU A 59 8.62 -7.51 -12.86
N PRO A 60 9.95 -7.28 -12.64
CA PRO A 60 10.94 -8.36 -12.63
C PRO A 60 10.99 -9.13 -11.30
N PHE A 61 10.05 -8.89 -10.38
CA PHE A 61 9.99 -9.50 -9.06
C PHE A 61 8.56 -9.85 -8.66
N SER A 62 8.42 -10.79 -7.73
CA SER A 62 7.13 -11.07 -7.12
C SER A 62 6.81 -10.03 -6.05
N ARG A 63 5.62 -9.46 -6.10
CA ARG A 63 5.15 -8.54 -5.04
C ARG A 63 4.93 -9.25 -3.70
N GLY A 64 4.72 -10.57 -3.69
CA GLY A 64 4.41 -11.30 -2.48
C GLY A 64 3.21 -10.69 -1.74
N TRP A 65 3.44 -10.22 -0.52
CA TRP A 65 2.43 -9.55 0.30
C TRP A 65 2.31 -8.05 0.04
N TYR A 66 3.28 -7.46 -0.67
CA TYR A 66 3.23 -6.04 -1.04
C TYR A 66 2.04 -5.74 -1.95
N ALA A 67 1.37 -4.63 -1.74
CA ALA A 67 0.15 -4.22 -2.43
C ALA A 67 -1.08 -5.14 -2.19
N GLY A 68 -0.95 -6.11 -1.30
CA GLY A 68 -2.07 -6.90 -0.80
C GLY A 68 -2.78 -6.22 0.37
N SER A 69 -3.34 -7.02 1.27
CA SER A 69 -4.05 -6.53 2.46
C SER A 69 -3.57 -7.26 3.70
N ALA A 70 -3.44 -6.54 4.79
CA ALA A 70 -3.21 -7.09 6.12
C ALA A 70 -4.23 -6.52 7.10
N GLY A 71 -4.69 -7.35 8.03
CA GLY A 71 -5.67 -6.94 9.01
C GLY A 71 -6.16 -8.09 9.86
N TYR A 72 -7.28 -7.91 10.48
CA TYR A 72 -7.91 -8.94 11.29
C TYR A 72 -9.41 -9.06 10.99
N LEU A 73 -9.93 -10.23 11.22
CA LEU A 73 -11.33 -10.58 11.08
C LEU A 73 -11.81 -11.19 12.40
N SER A 74 -12.87 -10.64 12.97
CA SER A 74 -13.44 -11.12 14.21
C SER A 74 -14.97 -11.11 14.13
N LEU A 75 -15.62 -11.71 15.15
CA LEU A 75 -17.09 -11.72 15.23
C LEU A 75 -17.71 -10.33 15.45
N LYS A 76 -16.93 -9.35 15.91
CA LYS A 76 -17.43 -8.01 16.24
C LYS A 76 -17.05 -6.96 15.21
N GLN A 77 -15.88 -7.10 14.61
CA GLN A 77 -15.38 -6.11 13.67
C GLN A 77 -14.29 -6.73 12.78
N THR A 78 -14.18 -6.18 11.59
CA THR A 78 -13.17 -6.54 10.60
C THR A 78 -12.45 -5.27 10.17
N GLU A 79 -11.11 -5.33 10.16
CA GLU A 79 -10.30 -4.20 9.74
C GLU A 79 -9.15 -4.68 8.86
N PHE A 80 -9.00 -4.07 7.69
CA PHE A 80 -7.92 -4.35 6.75
C PHE A 80 -7.32 -3.05 6.22
N SER A 81 -6.01 -3.06 6.05
CA SER A 81 -5.27 -2.00 5.37
C SER A 81 -4.49 -2.54 4.19
N VAL A 82 -4.21 -1.67 3.21
CA VAL A 82 -3.35 -2.02 2.09
C VAL A 82 -1.90 -2.06 2.57
N THR A 83 -1.19 -3.16 2.25
CA THR A 83 0.22 -3.33 2.61
C THR A 83 1.11 -2.50 1.67
N LEU A 84 1.38 -1.27 2.10
CA LEU A 84 2.26 -0.33 1.43
C LEU A 84 3.51 -0.10 2.28
N ARG A 85 4.63 0.29 1.65
CA ARG A 85 5.88 0.60 2.37
C ARG A 85 6.19 -0.48 3.40
N SER A 86 6.29 -1.69 2.92
CA SER A 86 6.46 -2.89 3.72
C SER A 86 7.87 -3.45 3.60
N ALA A 87 8.23 -4.29 4.54
CA ALA A 87 9.47 -5.04 4.51
C ALA A 87 9.17 -6.53 4.67
N TRP A 88 9.89 -7.35 3.93
CA TRP A 88 9.93 -8.79 4.12
C TRP A 88 11.29 -9.17 4.69
N VAL A 89 11.29 -9.85 5.80
CA VAL A 89 12.52 -10.33 6.45
C VAL A 89 12.63 -11.83 6.20
N GLU A 90 13.73 -12.26 5.59
CA GLU A 90 14.02 -13.64 5.28
C GLU A 90 15.50 -13.91 5.59
N ASP A 91 15.75 -14.82 6.50
CA ASP A 91 17.09 -15.14 7.00
C ASP A 91 17.88 -13.88 7.42
N SER A 92 18.94 -13.56 6.68
CA SER A 92 19.80 -12.38 6.91
C SER A 92 19.49 -11.20 5.97
N GLN A 93 18.42 -11.29 5.19
CA GLN A 93 18.08 -10.28 4.18
C GLN A 93 16.77 -9.56 4.54
N ILE A 94 16.70 -8.29 4.17
CA ILE A 94 15.50 -7.49 4.29
C ILE A 94 15.15 -6.92 2.92
N HIS A 95 13.99 -7.33 2.39
CA HIS A 95 13.46 -6.83 1.14
C HIS A 95 12.50 -5.67 1.45
N LEU A 96 12.79 -4.49 0.93
CA LEU A 96 11.96 -3.29 1.11
C LEU A 96 11.09 -3.06 -0.13
N TYR A 97 9.81 -2.84 0.09
CA TYR A 97 8.84 -2.58 -0.97
C TYR A 97 8.31 -1.15 -0.87
N ALA A 98 8.45 -0.42 -1.96
CA ALA A 98 7.85 0.90 -2.15
C ALA A 98 7.41 1.05 -3.61
N GLY A 99 6.46 1.94 -3.87
CA GLY A 99 5.98 2.20 -5.22
C GLY A 99 5.38 3.60 -5.35
N ALA A 100 5.23 4.02 -6.60
CA ALA A 100 4.53 5.25 -6.98
C ALA A 100 3.32 4.93 -7.86
N GLY A 101 2.33 5.80 -7.85
CA GLY A 101 1.14 5.67 -8.68
C GLY A 101 1.33 6.36 -10.02
N ILE A 102 1.51 5.60 -11.07
CA ILE A 102 1.72 6.14 -12.42
C ILE A 102 0.38 6.49 -13.06
N VAL A 103 0.26 7.72 -13.50
CA VAL A 103 -0.91 8.27 -14.18
C VAL A 103 -0.50 9.02 -15.44
N ALA A 104 -1.46 9.39 -16.28
CA ALA A 104 -1.17 10.23 -17.45
C ALA A 104 -0.50 11.54 -17.01
N GLY A 105 0.67 11.84 -17.58
CA GLY A 105 1.47 13.02 -17.24
C GLY A 105 2.49 12.80 -16.11
N SER A 106 2.59 11.61 -15.52
CA SER A 106 3.67 11.29 -14.58
C SER A 106 5.04 11.43 -15.26
N ASP A 107 5.96 12.11 -14.58
CA ASP A 107 7.36 12.20 -14.99
C ASP A 107 8.16 11.04 -14.36
N PRO A 108 8.85 10.21 -15.16
CA PRO A 108 9.55 9.03 -14.65
C PRO A 108 10.62 9.34 -13.60
N GLN A 109 11.31 10.47 -13.70
CA GLN A 109 12.36 10.84 -12.75
C GLN A 109 11.76 11.28 -11.42
N GLN A 110 10.65 12.01 -11.45
CA GLN A 110 9.94 12.44 -10.23
C GLN A 110 9.34 11.23 -9.51
N GLU A 111 8.70 10.31 -10.23
CA GLU A 111 8.15 9.09 -9.67
C GLU A 111 9.24 8.20 -9.04
N TRP A 112 10.38 8.06 -9.70
CA TRP A 112 11.53 7.35 -9.16
C TRP A 112 12.07 8.01 -7.89
N GLN A 113 12.17 9.35 -7.86
CA GLN A 113 12.57 10.09 -6.66
C GLN A 113 11.57 9.90 -5.52
N GLU A 114 10.27 9.84 -5.83
CA GLU A 114 9.23 9.56 -4.82
C GLU A 114 9.41 8.16 -4.21
N ILE A 115 9.67 7.13 -5.01
CA ILE A 115 9.96 5.76 -4.53
C ILE A 115 11.18 5.77 -3.61
N ASN A 116 12.26 6.44 -4.00
CA ASN A 116 13.47 6.56 -3.19
C ASN A 116 13.20 7.25 -1.84
N ASN A 117 12.43 8.33 -1.85
CA ASN A 117 12.05 9.06 -0.64
C ASN A 117 11.18 8.20 0.29
N LYS A 118 10.25 7.42 -0.27
CA LYS A 118 9.40 6.48 0.48
C LYS A 118 10.20 5.34 1.12
N SER A 119 11.19 4.80 0.42
CA SER A 119 12.05 3.73 0.91
C SER A 119 13.09 4.21 1.92
N ALA A 120 13.58 5.44 1.80
CA ALA A 120 14.58 6.01 2.70
C ALA A 120 14.12 6.04 4.17
N GLY A 121 12.84 6.31 4.41
CA GLY A 121 12.27 6.26 5.75
C GLY A 121 12.36 4.89 6.41
N LEU A 122 12.04 3.83 5.66
CA LEU A 122 12.15 2.45 6.14
C LEU A 122 13.62 2.06 6.36
N ARG A 123 14.51 2.40 5.43
CA ARG A 123 15.96 2.14 5.56
C ARG A 123 16.52 2.75 6.83
N THR A 124 16.21 4.02 7.11
CA THR A 124 16.71 4.70 8.31
C THR A 124 16.27 3.99 9.60
N LEU A 125 15.02 3.54 9.66
CA LEU A 125 14.54 2.80 10.83
C LEU A 125 15.27 1.47 11.05
N LEU A 126 15.67 0.80 9.97
CA LEU A 126 16.34 -0.50 10.04
C LEU A 126 17.84 -0.38 10.32
N THR A 127 18.49 0.72 9.90
CA THR A 127 19.93 0.93 10.07
C THR A 127 20.29 1.60 11.40
N ASN A 128 19.44 2.41 11.99
CA ASN A 128 19.71 3.07 13.26
C ASN A 128 19.70 2.12 14.48
N GLN A 129 19.13 0.93 14.37
CA GLN A 129 19.18 -0.07 15.45
C GLN A 129 20.56 -0.72 15.62
N GLN A 130 21.50 -0.54 14.69
CA GLN A 130 22.86 -1.07 14.85
C GLN A 130 23.78 -0.22 15.73
N GLN A 131 23.40 1.01 16.04
CA GLN A 131 24.24 1.88 16.90
C GLN A 131 23.95 1.74 18.39
N ASP A 132 22.75 1.33 18.78
CA ASP A 132 22.39 1.19 20.20
C ASP A 132 22.81 -0.15 20.85
N ASN A 133 23.26 -1.12 20.05
CA ASN A 133 23.73 -2.43 20.56
C ASN A 133 25.27 -2.54 20.71
N LYS A 134 25.99 -1.42 20.68
CA LYS A 134 27.46 -1.36 20.89
C LYS A 134 27.87 -0.50 22.12
N ALA A 135 26.98 -0.38 23.08
CA ALA A 135 27.32 0.25 24.38
C ALA A 135 27.28 -0.79 25.50
#